data_4be5418ccba497088ef0d4acc7c8bf9a
#
_entry.id   4be5418ccba497088ef0d4acc7c8bf9a
#
_cell.length_a   1.000
_cell.length_b   1.000
_cell.length_c   1.000
_cell.angle_alpha   90.00
_cell.angle_beta   90.00
_cell.angle_gamma   90.00
#
_symmetry.space_group_name_H-M   'P 1'
#
loop_
_entity.id
_entity.type
_entity.pdbx_description
1 polymer ?
#
loop_
_entity_poly.entity_id
_entity_poly.type
_entity_poly.pdbx_seq_one_letter_code
_entity_poly.pdbx_strand_id
1 'polypeptide(L)'
;MKYLLPLVLVAAVLAACGPSSASTTSPDSAATNPNQLDSPTANPIVTENPPEEPPVMPYTPRPGDAKLTRGNVFIEENGLVIRESYPPQIALGISGNLPTPCHEIRAEISAPDVENKINVDVYSVVDPNMICTQVLKPFMENIELGTFPTGHYSVWLNGEMVGEFDS
;
A
#
# COMPACT_ATOMS: atom_id res chain seq x y z
N MET A 1 26.49 -36.03 -17.60
CA MET A 1 27.66 -35.16 -17.34
C MET A 1 27.47 -34.53 -15.97
N LYS A 2 28.37 -34.86 -15.03
CA LYS A 2 28.32 -34.44 -13.65
C LYS A 2 29.03 -33.09 -13.53
N TYR A 3 28.33 -32.05 -13.06
CA TYR A 3 29.00 -30.81 -12.67
C TYR A 3 29.03 -30.70 -11.15
N LEU A 4 30.26 -30.69 -10.62
CA LEU A 4 30.59 -30.50 -9.21
C LEU A 4 30.34 -29.05 -8.79
N LEU A 5 29.71 -28.88 -7.63
CA LEU A 5 29.69 -27.60 -6.89
C LEU A 5 31.07 -27.35 -6.26
N PRO A 6 31.50 -26.10 -6.19
CA PRO A 6 32.45 -25.68 -5.17
C PRO A 6 31.72 -25.06 -3.97
N LEU A 7 32.01 -25.61 -2.83
CA LEU A 7 31.69 -25.13 -1.50
C LEU A 7 32.60 -23.93 -1.19
N VAL A 8 31.99 -22.75 -0.99
CA VAL A 8 32.72 -21.58 -0.46
C VAL A 8 32.27 -21.32 0.96
N LEU A 9 33.19 -21.59 1.85
CA LEU A 9 33.13 -21.32 3.29
C LEU A 9 33.60 -19.89 3.51
N VAL A 10 32.78 -18.99 4.05
CA VAL A 10 33.23 -17.67 4.53
C VAL A 10 32.89 -17.53 6.01
N ALA A 11 33.96 -17.27 6.74
CA ALA A 11 34.05 -17.22 8.17
C ALA A 11 33.36 -15.99 8.78
N ALA A 12 32.86 -16.19 10.01
CA ALA A 12 32.32 -15.19 10.92
C ALA A 12 33.40 -14.20 11.39
N VAL A 13 33.04 -12.92 11.50
CA VAL A 13 33.73 -11.97 12.36
C VAL A 13 32.72 -11.33 13.30
N LEU A 14 32.85 -11.69 14.56
CA LEU A 14 32.21 -11.05 15.71
C LEU A 14 32.95 -9.75 16.04
N ALA A 15 32.25 -8.65 16.16
CA ALA A 15 32.73 -7.48 16.89
C ALA A 15 31.64 -7.00 17.84
N ALA A 16 31.90 -7.20 19.13
CA ALA A 16 31.16 -6.69 20.26
C ALA A 16 31.74 -5.33 20.66
N CYS A 17 30.90 -4.45 21.18
CA CYS A 17 31.12 -3.36 22.15
C CYS A 17 29.93 -2.41 22.01
N GLY A 18 29.18 -1.97 23.01
CA GLY A 18 29.24 -1.90 24.44
C GLY A 18 28.28 -0.75 24.84
N PRO A 19 27.67 -0.71 26.04
CA PRO A 19 26.57 0.21 26.35
C PRO A 19 27.06 1.55 26.86
N SER A 20 26.32 2.63 26.62
CA SER A 20 26.45 3.91 27.35
C SER A 20 25.09 4.40 27.82
N SER A 21 24.90 4.25 29.10
CA SER A 21 23.86 4.90 29.88
C SER A 21 24.23 6.36 30.15
N ALA A 22 23.29 7.27 29.98
CA ALA A 22 23.33 8.56 30.66
C ALA A 22 21.91 8.98 31.04
N SER A 23 21.64 8.85 32.33
CA SER A 23 20.56 9.49 33.07
C SER A 23 20.85 10.98 33.20
N THR A 24 19.85 11.83 33.00
CA THR A 24 19.89 13.17 33.56
C THR A 24 18.52 13.57 34.11
N THR A 25 18.55 13.83 35.36
CA THR A 25 17.55 14.17 36.34
C THR A 25 16.88 15.52 36.06
N SER A 26 15.58 15.61 36.38
CA SER A 26 14.79 16.84 36.57
C SER A 26 15.43 17.80 37.61
N PRO A 27 15.03 19.06 37.60
CA PRO A 27 14.36 19.53 38.80
C PRO A 27 13.04 20.28 38.56
N ASP A 28 12.18 19.99 39.48
CA ASP A 28 11.06 20.69 40.07
C ASP A 28 11.17 22.23 40.07
N SER A 29 10.09 22.91 39.70
CA SER A 29 9.80 24.24 40.21
C SER A 29 8.30 24.47 40.24
N ALA A 30 7.75 24.31 41.40
CA ALA A 30 6.44 24.79 41.77
C ALA A 30 6.40 26.33 41.74
N ALA A 31 5.41 26.90 41.08
CA ALA A 31 4.96 28.26 41.35
C ALA A 31 3.43 28.30 41.31
N THR A 32 2.88 28.34 42.48
CA THR A 32 1.50 28.64 42.82
C THR A 32 1.14 30.05 42.37
N ASN A 33 0.10 30.20 41.56
CA ASN A 33 -0.53 31.51 41.31
C ASN A 33 -2.01 31.43 41.67
N PRO A 34 -2.46 32.16 42.72
CA PRO A 34 -3.88 32.21 43.08
C PRO A 34 -4.54 33.41 42.38
N ASN A 35 -5.28 33.17 41.33
CA ASN A 35 -6.35 34.08 40.95
C ASN A 35 -7.41 33.29 40.22
N GLN A 36 -8.37 32.86 41.01
CA GLN A 36 -9.61 32.25 40.56
C GLN A 36 -10.56 33.40 40.24
N LEU A 37 -10.96 33.50 38.99
CA LEU A 37 -12.15 34.21 38.58
C LEU A 37 -13.03 33.27 37.79
N ASP A 38 -14.22 33.04 38.29
CA ASP A 38 -15.31 32.31 37.68
C ASP A 38 -15.56 32.73 36.25
N SER A 39 -15.56 31.77 35.36
CA SER A 39 -16.12 31.91 33.99
C SER A 39 -17.03 30.75 33.69
N PRO A 40 -18.17 31.03 33.07
CA PRO A 40 -19.27 30.07 32.94
C PRO A 40 -18.89 28.89 32.06
N THR A 41 -19.38 27.73 32.50
CA THR A 41 -19.35 26.44 31.80
C THR A 41 -19.74 26.58 30.33
N ALA A 42 -18.75 26.68 29.45
CA ALA A 42 -18.96 26.48 28.03
C ALA A 42 -18.98 24.96 27.79
N ASN A 43 -20.13 24.45 27.43
CA ASN A 43 -20.26 23.10 26.87
C ASN A 43 -19.21 22.93 25.76
N PRO A 44 -18.42 21.85 25.74
CA PRO A 44 -17.61 21.54 24.56
C PRO A 44 -18.59 21.24 23.43
N ILE A 45 -18.59 22.10 22.42
CA ILE A 45 -19.19 21.79 21.12
C ILE A 45 -18.35 20.62 20.60
N VAL A 46 -18.90 19.41 20.72
CA VAL A 46 -18.39 18.26 19.99
C VAL A 46 -18.67 18.57 18.54
N THR A 47 -17.67 19.11 17.86
CA THR A 47 -17.68 19.19 16.40
C THR A 47 -17.53 17.74 15.93
N GLU A 48 -18.65 17.13 15.65
CA GLU A 48 -18.71 15.84 14.98
C GLU A 48 -18.08 16.07 13.61
N ASN A 49 -16.80 15.65 13.47
CA ASN A 49 -16.14 15.63 12.18
C ASN A 49 -16.97 14.76 11.25
N PRO A 50 -17.26 15.20 10.01
CA PRO A 50 -17.88 14.33 9.01
C PRO A 50 -17.10 13.01 8.94
N PRO A 51 -17.77 11.86 8.69
CA PRO A 51 -17.08 10.59 8.49
C PRO A 51 -15.95 10.81 7.48
N GLU A 52 -14.73 10.54 7.89
CA GLU A 52 -13.56 10.65 7.04
C GLU A 52 -13.75 9.65 5.89
N GLU A 53 -13.98 10.14 4.68
CA GLU A 53 -14.07 9.28 3.50
C GLU A 53 -12.78 8.46 3.42
N PRO A 54 -12.88 7.14 3.14
CA PRO A 54 -11.68 6.31 3.03
C PRO A 54 -10.74 6.91 1.98
N PRO A 55 -9.42 6.87 2.22
CA PRO A 55 -8.43 7.47 1.33
C PRO A 55 -8.58 6.89 -0.09
N VAL A 56 -8.84 7.77 -1.06
CA VAL A 56 -8.96 7.37 -2.46
C VAL A 56 -7.57 7.01 -2.97
N MET A 57 -7.34 5.73 -3.24
CA MET A 57 -6.07 5.26 -3.77
C MET A 57 -5.87 5.75 -5.21
N PRO A 58 -4.62 6.02 -5.65
CA PRO A 58 -4.35 6.57 -6.98
C PRO A 58 -4.87 5.70 -8.13
N TYR A 59 -4.94 4.40 -7.92
CA TYR A 59 -5.42 3.41 -8.90
C TYR A 59 -6.92 3.15 -8.84
N THR A 60 -7.67 3.76 -7.92
CA THR A 60 -9.13 3.55 -7.82
C THR A 60 -9.85 4.13 -9.04
N PRO A 61 -10.73 3.38 -9.72
CA PRO A 61 -11.55 3.89 -10.81
C PRO A 61 -12.42 5.06 -10.35
N ARG A 62 -12.54 6.08 -11.20
CA ARG A 62 -13.26 7.33 -10.90
C ARG A 62 -14.45 7.52 -11.84
N PRO A 63 -15.54 8.18 -11.41
CA PRO A 63 -16.68 8.44 -12.28
C PRO A 63 -16.32 9.20 -13.57
N GLY A 64 -15.23 9.99 -13.55
CA GLY A 64 -14.72 10.72 -14.69
C GLY A 64 -14.04 9.86 -15.76
N ASP A 65 -13.64 8.65 -15.42
CA ASP A 65 -12.88 7.75 -16.30
C ASP A 65 -13.69 7.30 -17.53
N ALA A 66 -15.03 7.37 -17.47
CA ALA A 66 -15.90 7.11 -18.62
C ALA A 66 -15.65 8.02 -19.84
N LYS A 67 -14.98 9.15 -19.64
CA LYS A 67 -14.59 10.08 -20.70
C LYS A 67 -13.17 9.85 -21.21
N LEU A 68 -12.41 8.98 -20.57
CA LEU A 68 -11.03 8.68 -20.86
C LEU A 68 -10.95 7.44 -21.77
N THR A 69 -9.86 7.34 -22.49
CA THR A 69 -9.55 6.14 -23.29
C THR A 69 -8.80 5.14 -22.41
N ARG A 70 -9.31 3.92 -22.32
CA ARG A 70 -8.63 2.79 -21.66
C ARG A 70 -7.49 2.28 -22.55
N GLY A 71 -6.34 2.06 -21.93
CA GLY A 71 -5.12 1.52 -22.56
C GLY A 71 -4.48 0.43 -21.73
N ASN A 72 -3.45 -0.18 -22.27
CA ASN A 72 -2.67 -1.21 -21.60
C ASN A 72 -1.70 -0.60 -20.59
N VAL A 73 -1.25 -1.46 -19.67
CA VAL A 73 -0.15 -1.21 -18.72
C VAL A 73 0.93 -2.26 -18.98
N PHE A 74 2.18 -1.89 -18.99
CA PHE A 74 3.30 -2.80 -19.14
C PHE A 74 3.79 -3.20 -17.75
N ILE A 75 3.28 -4.32 -17.22
CA ILE A 75 3.66 -4.86 -15.91
C ILE A 75 4.94 -5.67 -16.10
N GLU A 76 5.98 -5.35 -15.34
CA GLU A 76 7.29 -6.00 -15.38
C GLU A 76 7.50 -6.93 -14.18
N GLU A 77 7.01 -6.50 -13.00
CA GLU A 77 7.08 -7.27 -11.78
C GLU A 77 5.74 -7.27 -11.06
N ASN A 78 5.41 -8.38 -10.42
CA ASN A 78 4.25 -8.50 -9.54
C ASN A 78 4.55 -9.49 -8.41
N GLY A 79 3.80 -9.37 -7.30
CA GLY A 79 3.92 -10.28 -6.18
C GLY A 79 2.92 -9.97 -5.08
N LEU A 80 2.51 -10.99 -4.33
CA LEU A 80 1.65 -10.82 -3.18
C LEU A 80 2.44 -10.28 -1.98
N VAL A 81 1.85 -9.32 -1.30
CA VAL A 81 2.35 -8.75 -0.05
C VAL A 81 1.35 -9.09 1.05
N ILE A 82 1.78 -9.93 1.98
CA ILE A 82 0.99 -10.32 3.16
C ILE A 82 1.52 -9.52 4.33
N ARG A 83 0.70 -8.64 4.90
CA ARG A 83 1.08 -7.87 6.09
C ARG A 83 0.74 -8.66 7.35
N GLU A 84 1.68 -8.68 8.29
CA GLU A 84 1.52 -9.32 9.60
C GLU A 84 0.58 -8.48 10.48
N SER A 85 -0.72 -8.62 10.24
CA SER A 85 -1.81 -8.05 11.03
C SER A 85 -2.82 -9.15 11.37
N TYR A 86 -3.74 -8.88 12.27
CA TYR A 86 -4.83 -9.82 12.57
C TYR A 86 -6.18 -9.10 12.41
N PRO A 87 -6.98 -9.47 11.41
CA PRO A 87 -6.72 -10.42 10.31
C PRO A 87 -5.61 -9.94 9.36
N PRO A 88 -4.95 -10.86 8.61
CA PRO A 88 -3.91 -10.48 7.65
C PRO A 88 -4.48 -9.58 6.56
N GLN A 89 -3.72 -8.56 6.19
CA GLN A 89 -4.05 -7.68 5.07
C GLN A 89 -3.23 -8.11 3.85
N ILE A 90 -3.93 -8.31 2.75
CA ILE A 90 -3.34 -8.77 1.50
C ILE A 90 -3.29 -7.59 0.52
N ALA A 91 -2.14 -7.43 -0.13
CA ALA A 91 -1.97 -6.49 -1.23
C ALA A 91 -1.25 -7.17 -2.39
N LEU A 92 -1.43 -6.64 -3.58
CA LEU A 92 -0.70 -7.01 -4.78
C LEU A 92 0.26 -5.89 -5.13
N GLY A 93 1.56 -6.14 -4.97
CA GLY A 93 2.61 -5.24 -5.44
C GLY A 93 2.81 -5.41 -6.93
N ILE A 94 2.85 -4.31 -7.68
CA ILE A 94 3.11 -4.30 -9.11
C ILE A 94 4.07 -3.18 -9.47
N SER A 95 4.96 -3.42 -10.42
CA SER A 95 5.79 -2.37 -11.02
C SER A 95 5.86 -2.54 -12.53
N GLY A 96 6.21 -1.46 -13.21
CA GLY A 96 6.29 -1.46 -14.66
C GLY A 96 6.22 -0.07 -15.27
N ASN A 97 5.63 0.03 -16.47
CA ASN A 97 5.58 1.27 -17.22
C ASN A 97 4.19 1.57 -17.78
N LEU A 98 3.79 2.82 -17.72
CA LEU A 98 2.66 3.37 -18.46
C LEU A 98 3.12 3.82 -19.86
N PRO A 99 2.24 3.77 -20.88
CA PRO A 99 2.62 4.12 -22.26
C PRO A 99 3.17 5.54 -22.43
N THR A 100 2.65 6.49 -21.66
CA THR A 100 3.12 7.88 -21.65
C THR A 100 2.92 8.53 -20.28
N PRO A 101 3.54 9.69 -19.99
CA PRO A 101 3.33 10.40 -18.73
C PRO A 101 1.89 10.87 -18.48
N CYS A 102 1.07 10.97 -19.52
CA CYS A 102 -0.33 11.39 -19.41
C CYS A 102 -1.29 10.26 -19.02
N HIS A 103 -0.80 9.01 -19.05
CA HIS A 103 -1.59 7.89 -18.58
C HIS A 103 -1.63 7.86 -17.05
N GLU A 104 -2.79 7.49 -16.52
CA GLU A 104 -3.01 7.17 -15.12
C GLU A 104 -3.36 5.70 -14.97
N ILE A 105 -2.85 5.05 -13.93
CA ILE A 105 -3.15 3.65 -13.64
C ILE A 105 -4.53 3.54 -13.00
N ARG A 106 -5.23 2.43 -13.29
CA ARG A 106 -6.47 2.00 -12.64
C ARG A 106 -6.40 0.51 -12.35
N ALA A 107 -7.09 0.11 -11.29
CA ALA A 107 -7.25 -1.29 -10.92
C ALA A 107 -8.70 -1.56 -10.50
N GLU A 108 -9.31 -2.55 -11.09
CA GLU A 108 -10.61 -3.10 -10.71
C GLU A 108 -10.39 -4.44 -10.02
N ILE A 109 -10.89 -4.57 -8.79
CA ILE A 109 -10.71 -5.76 -7.98
C ILE A 109 -12.07 -6.43 -7.82
N SER A 110 -12.18 -7.69 -8.21
CA SER A 110 -13.40 -8.47 -8.00
C SER A 110 -13.45 -9.03 -6.56
N ALA A 111 -14.67 -9.18 -6.04
CA ALA A 111 -14.83 -10.07 -4.89
C ALA A 111 -14.41 -11.50 -5.26
N PRO A 112 -13.95 -12.31 -4.28
CA PRO A 112 -13.68 -13.72 -4.52
C PRO A 112 -14.89 -14.44 -5.11
N ASP A 113 -14.68 -15.26 -6.13
CA ASP A 113 -15.72 -16.10 -6.72
C ASP A 113 -15.93 -17.39 -5.89
N VAL A 114 -16.71 -18.31 -6.44
CA VAL A 114 -17.03 -19.60 -5.78
C VAL A 114 -15.81 -20.52 -5.59
N GLU A 115 -14.73 -20.25 -6.30
CA GLU A 115 -13.45 -20.97 -6.21
C GLU A 115 -12.42 -20.18 -5.39
N ASN A 116 -12.85 -19.10 -4.71
CA ASN A 116 -11.98 -18.14 -4.00
C ASN A 116 -10.94 -17.47 -4.92
N LYS A 117 -11.29 -17.29 -6.18
CA LYS A 117 -10.45 -16.59 -7.14
C LYS A 117 -10.73 -15.10 -7.10
N ILE A 118 -9.69 -14.30 -6.91
CA ILE A 118 -9.73 -12.83 -6.91
C ILE A 118 -9.13 -12.35 -8.23
N ASN A 119 -9.92 -11.66 -9.05
CA ASN A 119 -9.41 -11.07 -10.29
C ASN A 119 -9.09 -9.60 -10.05
N VAL A 120 -7.89 -9.20 -10.46
CA VAL A 120 -7.40 -7.83 -10.46
C VAL A 120 -7.14 -7.43 -11.91
N ASP A 121 -7.93 -6.50 -12.43
CA ASP A 121 -7.80 -5.98 -13.79
C ASP A 121 -7.13 -4.62 -13.74
N VAL A 122 -5.85 -4.57 -14.15
CA VAL A 122 -5.01 -3.37 -14.14
C VAL A 122 -4.88 -2.82 -15.54
N TYR A 123 -5.24 -1.56 -15.70
CA TYR A 123 -5.23 -0.85 -16.98
C TYR A 123 -4.81 0.61 -16.79
N SER A 124 -4.56 1.29 -17.89
CA SER A 124 -4.34 2.74 -17.88
C SER A 124 -5.50 3.49 -18.48
N VAL A 125 -5.63 4.77 -18.12
CA VAL A 125 -6.58 5.70 -18.74
C VAL A 125 -5.86 6.98 -19.16
N VAL A 126 -6.31 7.59 -20.26
CA VAL A 126 -5.75 8.83 -20.79
C VAL A 126 -6.83 9.69 -21.43
N ASP A 127 -6.73 11.01 -21.32
CA ASP A 127 -7.59 11.92 -22.09
C ASP A 127 -7.22 11.84 -23.57
N PRO A 128 -8.15 11.43 -24.46
CA PRO A 128 -7.89 11.28 -25.90
C PRO A 128 -7.54 12.62 -26.59
N ASN A 129 -7.85 13.74 -25.97
CA ASN A 129 -7.56 15.08 -26.52
C ASN A 129 -6.21 15.64 -26.06
N MET A 130 -5.52 14.96 -25.14
CA MET A 130 -4.25 15.42 -24.59
C MET A 130 -3.07 15.05 -25.50
N ILE A 131 -2.24 16.03 -25.82
CA ILE A 131 -0.98 15.79 -26.51
C ILE A 131 0.09 15.45 -25.48
N CYS A 132 0.66 14.25 -25.59
CA CYS A 132 1.63 13.75 -24.66
C CYS A 132 2.94 13.30 -25.34
N THR A 133 4.05 13.49 -24.64
CA THR A 133 5.34 12.96 -25.07
C THR A 133 5.32 11.43 -25.10
N GLN A 134 5.91 10.83 -26.14
CA GLN A 134 5.95 9.39 -26.35
C GLN A 134 7.16 8.79 -25.62
N VAL A 135 7.11 8.83 -24.29
CA VAL A 135 8.10 8.22 -23.39
C VAL A 135 7.38 7.41 -22.32
N LEU A 136 7.95 6.28 -21.95
CA LEU A 136 7.39 5.45 -20.89
C LEU A 136 7.48 6.17 -19.54
N LYS A 137 6.43 6.01 -18.72
CA LYS A 137 6.41 6.52 -17.34
C LYS A 137 6.45 5.32 -16.38
N PRO A 138 7.54 5.14 -15.62
CA PRO A 138 7.61 4.06 -14.64
C PRO A 138 6.58 4.28 -13.52
N PHE A 139 6.08 3.18 -12.97
CA PHE A 139 5.20 3.16 -11.80
C PHE A 139 5.56 2.00 -10.88
N MET A 140 5.18 2.16 -9.61
CA MET A 140 5.19 1.12 -8.59
C MET A 140 4.00 1.36 -7.67
N GLU A 141 3.11 0.37 -7.57
CA GLU A 141 1.88 0.47 -6.80
C GLU A 141 1.66 -0.77 -5.94
N ASN A 142 1.03 -0.57 -4.78
CA ASN A 142 0.50 -1.66 -3.97
C ASN A 142 -1.03 -1.58 -4.01
N ILE A 143 -1.63 -2.53 -4.68
CA ILE A 143 -3.08 -2.63 -4.80
C ILE A 143 -3.60 -3.38 -3.59
N GLU A 144 -4.31 -2.70 -2.71
CA GLU A 144 -4.89 -3.28 -1.51
C GLU A 144 -6.07 -4.20 -1.88
N LEU A 145 -5.91 -5.48 -1.60
CA LEU A 145 -6.97 -6.47 -1.80
C LEU A 145 -7.88 -6.58 -0.58
N GLY A 146 -7.36 -6.23 0.60
CA GLY A 146 -8.09 -6.21 1.86
C GLY A 146 -7.85 -7.44 2.74
N THR A 147 -8.88 -7.80 3.52
CA THR A 147 -8.86 -8.95 4.43
C THR A 147 -9.92 -9.97 4.00
N PHE A 148 -9.64 -11.24 4.22
CA PHE A 148 -10.51 -12.33 3.77
C PHE A 148 -10.86 -13.28 4.92
N PRO A 149 -12.03 -13.94 4.87
CA PRO A 149 -12.35 -15.05 5.78
C PRO A 149 -11.32 -16.18 5.66
N THR A 150 -11.27 -17.06 6.68
CA THR A 150 -10.41 -18.22 6.63
C THR A 150 -10.68 -19.08 5.39
N GLY A 151 -9.63 -19.33 4.60
CA GLY A 151 -9.73 -20.06 3.35
C GLY A 151 -8.46 -19.94 2.51
N HIS A 152 -8.39 -20.73 1.46
CA HIS A 152 -7.34 -20.67 0.45
C HIS A 152 -7.83 -19.85 -0.73
N TYR A 153 -7.01 -18.90 -1.21
CA TYR A 153 -7.34 -17.94 -2.26
C TYR A 153 -6.29 -17.90 -3.34
N SER A 154 -6.70 -17.68 -4.59
CA SER A 154 -5.82 -17.40 -5.72
C SER A 154 -6.04 -15.99 -6.25
N VAL A 155 -4.95 -15.30 -6.59
CA VAL A 155 -4.98 -13.94 -7.15
C VAL A 155 -4.56 -13.99 -8.61
N TRP A 156 -5.35 -13.35 -9.44
CA TRP A 156 -5.17 -13.30 -10.88
C TRP A 156 -5.07 -11.86 -11.35
N LEU A 157 -3.98 -11.54 -12.02
CA LEU A 157 -3.70 -10.22 -12.57
C LEU A 157 -3.85 -10.26 -14.08
N ASN A 158 -4.80 -9.50 -14.62
CA ASN A 158 -5.10 -9.45 -16.07
C ASN A 158 -5.27 -10.84 -16.71
N GLY A 159 -5.80 -11.82 -15.96
CA GLY A 159 -6.05 -13.18 -16.43
C GLY A 159 -4.92 -14.18 -16.17
N GLU A 160 -3.79 -13.77 -15.62
CA GLU A 160 -2.69 -14.65 -15.19
C GLU A 160 -2.68 -14.83 -13.67
N MET A 161 -2.47 -16.06 -13.20
CA MET A 161 -2.34 -16.34 -11.77
C MET A 161 -0.98 -15.84 -11.28
N VAL A 162 -0.99 -14.95 -10.29
CA VAL A 162 0.22 -14.31 -9.75
C VAL A 162 0.58 -14.78 -8.34
N GLY A 163 -0.31 -15.51 -7.68
CA GLY A 163 -0.03 -16.11 -6.39
C GLY A 163 -1.26 -16.65 -5.68
N GLU A 164 -1.00 -17.31 -4.56
CA GLU A 164 -2.00 -17.89 -3.68
C GLU A 164 -1.66 -17.53 -2.24
N PHE A 165 -2.67 -17.50 -1.37
CA PHE A 165 -2.49 -17.26 0.05
C PHE A 165 -3.58 -17.97 0.87
N ASP A 166 -3.25 -18.23 2.14
CA ASP A 166 -4.18 -18.72 3.16
C ASP A 166 -4.51 -17.56 4.13
N SER A 167 -5.80 -17.41 4.45
CA SER A 167 -6.30 -16.41 5.40
C SER A 167 -6.91 -17.06 6.63
#